data_aed2dc75d7c9582df4986e5e646dfa33
#
_entry.id   aed2dc75d7c9582df4986e5e646dfa33
#
_cell.length_a   1.000
_cell.length_b   1.000
_cell.length_c   1.000
_cell.angle_alpha   90.00
_cell.angle_beta   90.00
_cell.angle_gamma   90.00
#
_symmetry.space_group_name_H-M   'P 1'
#
loop_
_entity.id
_entity.type
_entity.pdbx_description
1 polymer ?
#
loop_
_entity_poly.entity_id
_entity_poly.type
_entity_poly.pdbx_seq_one_letter_code
_entity_poly.pdbx_strand_id
1 'polypeptide(L)'
;MTYEEFKNKYNGKYIDYDKQYGNQCWDLGQQYFTECLGVPAYVLSGSGMVSNMLYPPKRNDLDTYFDEVDVRNMIPGDVCIWDYGNGRGHIAIIDRWDGEKNWFFSQNYPLGSNCHLQVINEPGLHAFRLKKPEQPKPEITPNVERDEYKNQIEVLVEDLRVRATPSINGEILGKATKGLYDYYEMASADDYTWFKIADNQWIAFNEEWETVYHAKEKEEFIQVKILDKKDGYALVDLGQIWIKNI
;
A
#
# COMPACT_ATOMS: atom_id res chain seq x y z
N MET A 1 -0.26 16.40 11.81
CA MET A 1 -1.00 16.11 13.06
C MET A 1 -2.17 15.19 12.74
N THR A 2 -2.74 14.52 13.74
CA THR A 2 -3.96 13.71 13.58
C THR A 2 -5.21 14.61 13.49
N TYR A 3 -6.32 14.05 13.01
CA TYR A 3 -7.61 14.75 13.01
C TYR A 3 -8.05 15.19 14.42
N GLU A 4 -7.86 14.33 15.43
CA GLU A 4 -8.21 14.66 16.81
C GLU A 4 -7.40 15.85 17.36
N GLU A 5 -6.09 15.88 17.07
CA GLU A 5 -5.23 17.03 17.45
C GLU A 5 -5.67 18.30 16.74
N PHE A 6 -6.04 18.22 15.46
CA PHE A 6 -6.54 19.34 14.68
C PHE A 6 -7.85 19.88 15.26
N LYS A 7 -8.82 19.02 15.50
CA LYS A 7 -10.10 19.36 16.11
C LYS A 7 -9.90 20.06 17.46
N ASN A 8 -9.07 19.48 18.35
CA ASN A 8 -8.78 20.06 19.64
C ASN A 8 -8.05 21.42 19.53
N LYS A 9 -7.18 21.58 18.56
CA LYS A 9 -6.45 22.83 18.32
C LYS A 9 -7.38 23.96 17.88
N TYR A 10 -8.38 23.66 17.04
CA TYR A 10 -9.19 24.67 16.37
C TYR A 10 -10.62 24.80 16.90
N ASN A 11 -11.11 23.91 17.75
CA ASN A 11 -12.45 24.02 18.32
C ASN A 11 -12.67 25.37 19.03
N GLY A 12 -13.75 26.05 18.68
CA GLY A 12 -14.06 27.41 19.16
C GLY A 12 -13.26 28.53 18.52
N LYS A 13 -12.31 28.23 17.65
CA LYS A 13 -11.45 29.24 17.00
C LYS A 13 -11.94 29.60 15.62
N TYR A 14 -11.42 30.74 15.17
CA TYR A 14 -11.63 31.32 13.87
C TYR A 14 -10.43 30.97 12.98
N ILE A 15 -10.66 30.39 11.80
CA ILE A 15 -9.65 30.14 10.77
C ILE A 15 -9.97 31.02 9.57
N ASP A 16 -8.99 31.81 9.14
CA ASP A 16 -8.98 32.60 7.92
C ASP A 16 -7.63 32.34 7.27
N TYR A 17 -7.57 31.25 6.48
CA TYR A 17 -6.32 30.68 5.94
C TYR A 17 -5.69 31.60 4.91
N ASP A 18 -6.51 32.09 3.98
CA ASP A 18 -6.03 32.92 2.84
C ASP A 18 -6.13 34.42 3.09
N LYS A 19 -6.64 34.85 4.25
CA LYS A 19 -6.86 36.25 4.64
C LYS A 19 -7.84 36.99 3.72
N GLN A 20 -8.80 36.25 3.12
CA GLN A 20 -9.82 36.80 2.23
C GLN A 20 -11.21 36.38 2.68
N TYR A 21 -12.12 37.33 2.70
CA TYR A 21 -13.55 37.14 3.01
C TYR A 21 -13.86 36.61 4.43
N GLY A 22 -12.83 36.57 5.35
CA GLY A 22 -13.00 36.07 6.71
C GLY A 22 -13.14 34.53 6.76
N ASN A 23 -13.68 34.00 7.85
CA ASN A 23 -13.76 32.58 8.14
C ASN A 23 -14.70 31.78 7.25
N GLN A 24 -14.28 31.42 6.08
CA GLN A 24 -15.08 30.56 5.21
C GLN A 24 -14.91 29.07 5.59
N CYS A 25 -15.86 28.23 5.22
CA CYS A 25 -15.69 26.77 5.36
C CYS A 25 -14.48 26.26 4.56
N TRP A 26 -14.13 26.95 3.51
CA TRP A 26 -12.98 26.74 2.66
C TRP A 26 -11.66 26.84 3.44
N ASP A 27 -11.53 27.84 4.32
CA ASP A 27 -10.31 28.04 5.14
C ASP A 27 -10.08 26.89 6.10
N LEU A 28 -11.14 26.36 6.71
CA LEU A 28 -11.06 25.13 7.51
C LEU A 28 -10.53 23.97 6.68
N GLY A 29 -11.04 23.78 5.46
CA GLY A 29 -10.59 22.74 4.54
C GLY A 29 -9.13 22.89 4.16
N GLN A 30 -8.69 24.10 3.78
CA GLN A 30 -7.31 24.38 3.40
C GLN A 30 -6.34 24.16 4.56
N GLN A 31 -6.72 24.61 5.77
CA GLN A 31 -5.92 24.39 6.98
C GLN A 31 -5.81 22.91 7.32
N TYR A 32 -6.91 22.15 7.18
CA TYR A 32 -6.92 20.72 7.43
C TYR A 32 -6.07 19.96 6.39
N PHE A 33 -6.19 20.30 5.13
CA PHE A 33 -5.39 19.69 4.05
C PHE A 33 -3.89 19.84 4.32
N THR A 34 -3.46 21.03 4.67
CA THR A 34 -2.02 21.32 4.88
C THR A 34 -1.48 20.74 6.19
N GLU A 35 -2.21 20.83 7.29
CA GLU A 35 -1.68 20.43 8.60
C GLU A 35 -1.86 18.94 8.92
N CYS A 36 -2.92 18.31 8.41
CA CYS A 36 -3.24 16.93 8.73
C CYS A 36 -2.95 15.96 7.59
N LEU A 37 -3.29 16.36 6.36
CA LEU A 37 -3.29 15.44 5.24
C LEU A 37 -2.04 15.52 4.37
N GLY A 38 -1.21 16.57 4.54
CA GLY A 38 -0.08 16.84 3.66
C GLY A 38 -0.48 17.16 2.23
N VAL A 39 -1.74 17.55 2.02
CA VAL A 39 -2.30 17.93 0.72
C VAL A 39 -2.14 19.44 0.52
N PRO A 40 -1.62 19.88 -0.63
CA PRO A 40 -1.46 21.31 -0.89
C PRO A 40 -2.78 22.08 -0.86
N ALA A 41 -2.81 23.25 -0.25
CA ALA A 41 -4.02 24.08 -0.14
C ALA A 41 -4.63 24.46 -1.50
N TYR A 42 -3.82 24.52 -2.57
CA TYR A 42 -4.31 24.86 -3.91
C TYR A 42 -5.36 23.86 -4.45
N VAL A 43 -5.36 22.62 -3.95
CA VAL A 43 -6.36 21.62 -4.31
C VAL A 43 -7.78 22.14 -4.07
N LEU A 44 -7.95 22.93 -3.00
CA LEU A 44 -9.20 23.63 -2.68
C LEU A 44 -9.22 25.10 -3.19
N SER A 45 -8.53 25.46 -4.24
CA SER A 45 -8.49 26.86 -4.69
C SER A 45 -8.88 27.03 -6.16
N GLY A 46 -9.24 28.24 -6.54
CA GLY A 46 -9.48 28.62 -7.93
C GLY A 46 -10.76 28.11 -8.58
N SER A 47 -11.71 27.56 -7.79
CA SER A 47 -13.02 27.11 -8.29
C SER A 47 -14.14 28.12 -8.05
N GLY A 48 -13.92 29.12 -7.21
CA GLY A 48 -14.90 30.14 -6.82
C GLY A 48 -15.88 29.67 -5.73
N MET A 49 -16.34 28.43 -5.78
CA MET A 49 -17.25 27.81 -4.80
C MET A 49 -16.80 26.37 -4.51
N VAL A 50 -16.97 25.94 -3.25
CA VAL A 50 -16.48 24.61 -2.83
C VAL A 50 -17.18 23.46 -3.57
N SER A 51 -18.45 23.59 -3.91
CA SER A 51 -19.17 22.57 -4.70
C SER A 51 -18.59 22.38 -6.10
N ASN A 52 -17.88 23.36 -6.67
CA ASN A 52 -17.22 23.21 -7.95
C ASN A 52 -16.06 22.20 -7.92
N MET A 53 -15.58 21.84 -6.71
CA MET A 53 -14.61 20.76 -6.52
C MET A 53 -15.16 19.38 -6.92
N LEU A 54 -16.48 19.24 -6.98
CA LEU A 54 -17.13 17.99 -7.41
C LEU A 54 -17.17 17.79 -8.90
N TYR A 55 -16.75 18.80 -9.70
CA TYR A 55 -16.86 18.80 -11.17
C TYR A 55 -15.51 19.13 -11.85
N PRO A 56 -15.25 18.55 -13.04
CA PRO A 56 -14.07 18.92 -13.83
C PRO A 56 -14.04 20.42 -14.19
N PRO A 57 -12.84 21.05 -14.30
CA PRO A 57 -11.52 20.39 -14.14
C PRO A 57 -11.08 20.20 -12.67
N LYS A 58 -11.71 20.89 -11.70
CA LYS A 58 -11.29 20.89 -10.30
C LYS A 58 -11.42 19.53 -9.61
N ARG A 59 -12.39 18.74 -10.04
CA ARG A 59 -12.50 17.35 -9.57
C ARG A 59 -11.22 16.55 -9.78
N ASN A 60 -10.49 16.78 -10.85
CA ASN A 60 -9.24 16.08 -11.13
C ASN A 60 -8.15 16.40 -10.10
N ASP A 61 -8.10 17.65 -9.57
CA ASP A 61 -7.19 18.01 -8.49
C ASP A 61 -7.52 17.25 -7.21
N LEU A 62 -8.81 17.14 -6.87
CA LEU A 62 -9.29 16.39 -5.73
C LEU A 62 -9.01 14.88 -5.89
N ASP A 63 -9.33 14.31 -7.04
CA ASP A 63 -9.11 12.89 -7.35
C ASP A 63 -7.62 12.49 -7.38
N THR A 64 -6.71 13.45 -7.48
CA THR A 64 -5.27 13.18 -7.35
C THR A 64 -4.92 12.68 -5.94
N TYR A 65 -5.56 13.24 -4.92
CA TYR A 65 -5.23 12.96 -3.52
C TYR A 65 -6.27 12.13 -2.77
N PHE A 66 -7.49 12.06 -3.26
CA PHE A 66 -8.61 11.44 -2.57
C PHE A 66 -9.34 10.42 -3.43
N ASP A 67 -9.91 9.43 -2.75
CA ASP A 67 -10.93 8.54 -3.29
C ASP A 67 -12.29 8.97 -2.76
N GLU A 68 -13.30 9.07 -3.64
CA GLU A 68 -14.67 9.24 -3.19
C GLU A 68 -15.15 7.95 -2.54
N VAL A 69 -15.77 8.06 -1.36
CA VAL A 69 -16.30 6.95 -0.59
C VAL A 69 -17.81 7.09 -0.41
N ASP A 70 -18.49 5.96 -0.29
CA ASP A 70 -19.91 5.97 0.04
C ASP A 70 -20.10 6.65 1.41
N VAL A 71 -21.06 7.60 1.49
CA VAL A 71 -21.34 8.36 2.72
C VAL A 71 -21.71 7.47 3.91
N ARG A 72 -22.16 6.24 3.65
CA ARG A 72 -22.42 5.22 4.70
C ARG A 72 -21.15 4.62 5.28
N ASN A 73 -20.04 4.78 4.60
CA ASN A 73 -18.72 4.23 4.95
C ASN A 73 -17.74 5.31 5.43
N MET A 74 -18.21 6.51 5.74
CA MET A 74 -17.38 7.58 6.27
C MET A 74 -16.72 7.17 7.58
N ILE A 75 -15.47 7.58 7.76
CA ILE A 75 -14.73 7.44 9.02
C ILE A 75 -14.22 8.80 9.50
N PRO A 76 -13.95 8.98 10.80
CA PRO A 76 -13.41 10.22 11.32
C PRO A 76 -12.19 10.72 10.54
N GLY A 77 -12.26 11.98 10.10
CA GLY A 77 -11.20 12.62 9.30
C GLY A 77 -11.45 12.63 7.79
N ASP A 78 -12.44 11.91 7.25
CA ASP A 78 -12.83 12.05 5.85
C ASP A 78 -13.33 13.46 5.58
N VAL A 79 -13.03 13.97 4.39
CA VAL A 79 -13.45 15.30 3.93
C VAL A 79 -14.85 15.21 3.31
N CYS A 80 -15.74 16.05 3.73
CA CYS A 80 -17.13 16.07 3.29
C CYS A 80 -17.43 17.36 2.54
N ILE A 81 -17.95 17.25 1.32
CA ILE A 81 -18.34 18.37 0.47
C ILE A 81 -19.80 18.22 0.10
N TRP A 82 -20.57 19.28 0.29
CA TRP A 82 -21.96 19.37 -0.12
C TRP A 82 -22.10 20.19 -1.39
N ASP A 83 -22.96 19.74 -2.27
CA ASP A 83 -23.52 20.55 -3.36
C ASP A 83 -24.98 20.89 -3.06
N TYR A 84 -25.22 22.14 -2.71
CA TYR A 84 -26.58 22.65 -2.48
C TYR A 84 -27.30 23.09 -3.76
N GLY A 85 -26.66 22.88 -4.91
CA GLY A 85 -27.08 23.42 -6.20
C GLY A 85 -26.77 24.92 -6.38
N ASN A 86 -26.88 25.41 -7.61
CA ASN A 86 -26.61 26.81 -7.98
C ASN A 86 -25.20 27.32 -7.58
N GLY A 87 -24.21 26.44 -7.58
CA GLY A 87 -22.83 26.73 -7.23
C GLY A 87 -22.57 26.91 -5.74
N ARG A 88 -23.59 26.79 -4.86
CA ARG A 88 -23.42 26.85 -3.42
C ARG A 88 -23.08 25.48 -2.84
N GLY A 89 -22.26 25.45 -1.80
CA GLY A 89 -21.88 24.23 -1.12
C GLY A 89 -21.22 24.50 0.21
N HIS A 90 -20.82 23.43 0.85
CA HIS A 90 -20.13 23.49 2.13
C HIS A 90 -19.03 22.42 2.17
N ILE A 91 -17.98 22.65 2.98
CA ILE A 91 -16.96 21.64 3.30
C ILE A 91 -16.82 21.53 4.81
N ALA A 92 -16.74 20.30 5.29
CA ALA A 92 -16.48 19.97 6.69
C ALA A 92 -15.73 18.64 6.79
N ILE A 93 -15.38 18.23 8.00
CA ILE A 93 -14.68 16.99 8.28
C ILE A 93 -15.60 16.13 9.14
N ILE A 94 -15.86 14.87 8.73
CA ILE A 94 -16.64 13.96 9.56
C ILE A 94 -15.90 13.66 10.87
N ASP A 95 -16.62 13.79 11.99
CA ASP A 95 -16.12 13.45 13.32
C ASP A 95 -16.53 12.04 13.73
N ARG A 96 -17.83 11.76 13.68
CA ARG A 96 -18.36 10.46 14.08
C ARG A 96 -19.81 10.24 13.64
N TRP A 97 -20.19 9.00 13.63
CA TRP A 97 -21.57 8.54 13.71
C TRP A 97 -21.89 8.18 15.16
N ASP A 98 -22.98 8.71 15.73
CA ASP A 98 -23.35 8.48 17.13
C ASP A 98 -24.42 7.39 17.32
N GLY A 99 -24.80 6.71 16.23
CA GLY A 99 -25.86 5.71 16.17
C GLY A 99 -27.16 6.26 15.56
N GLU A 100 -27.30 7.58 15.43
CA GLU A 100 -28.45 8.25 14.85
C GLU A 100 -28.05 9.30 13.79
N LYS A 101 -26.99 10.06 14.04
CA LYS A 101 -26.58 11.22 13.23
C LYS A 101 -25.09 11.26 12.98
N ASN A 102 -24.70 11.83 11.83
CA ASN A 102 -23.32 12.20 11.54
C ASN A 102 -22.99 13.56 12.14
N TRP A 103 -21.89 13.62 12.88
CA TRP A 103 -21.32 14.84 13.43
C TRP A 103 -20.11 15.27 12.61
N PHE A 104 -20.07 16.57 12.30
CA PHE A 104 -19.03 17.15 11.48
C PHE A 104 -18.32 18.26 12.23
N PHE A 105 -17.01 18.33 12.10
CA PHE A 105 -16.22 19.51 12.50
C PHE A 105 -16.24 20.51 11.36
N SER A 106 -16.79 21.68 11.61
CA SER A 106 -17.19 22.63 10.59
C SER A 106 -16.94 24.07 11.02
N GLN A 107 -16.83 24.98 10.06
CA GLN A 107 -16.73 26.43 10.24
C GLN A 107 -17.69 27.13 9.28
N ASN A 108 -18.17 28.31 9.65
CA ASN A 108 -19.05 29.15 8.84
C ASN A 108 -20.39 28.49 8.46
N TYR A 109 -20.83 27.53 9.25
CA TYR A 109 -22.16 26.92 9.18
C TYR A 109 -22.65 26.67 10.60
N PRO A 110 -23.65 27.47 11.10
CA PRO A 110 -24.27 28.62 10.43
C PRO A 110 -23.28 29.73 10.10
N LEU A 111 -23.68 30.60 9.17
CA LEU A 111 -22.83 31.68 8.66
C LEU A 111 -22.16 32.48 9.77
N GLY A 112 -20.87 32.69 9.69
CA GLY A 112 -20.07 33.44 10.68
C GLY A 112 -19.63 32.63 11.90
N SER A 113 -20.02 31.34 12.02
CA SER A 113 -19.59 30.50 13.15
C SER A 113 -18.13 30.14 13.11
N ASN A 114 -17.52 30.07 14.28
CA ASN A 114 -16.19 29.50 14.48
C ASN A 114 -16.20 27.98 14.27
N CYS A 115 -15.05 27.35 14.27
CA CYS A 115 -14.92 25.88 14.19
C CYS A 115 -15.63 25.23 15.37
N HIS A 116 -16.52 24.29 15.10
CA HIS A 116 -17.26 23.53 16.12
C HIS A 116 -17.79 22.22 15.57
N LEU A 117 -18.20 21.33 16.47
CA LEU A 117 -18.92 20.11 16.13
C LEU A 117 -20.42 20.39 15.95
N GLN A 118 -20.99 19.88 14.88
CA GLN A 118 -22.42 19.99 14.61
C GLN A 118 -22.92 18.87 13.72
N VAL A 119 -24.25 18.72 13.69
CA VAL A 119 -24.97 17.87 12.73
C VAL A 119 -25.35 18.72 11.52
N ILE A 120 -25.05 18.20 10.32
CA ILE A 120 -25.46 18.83 9.06
C ILE A 120 -26.31 17.80 8.29
N ASN A 121 -27.59 18.09 8.14
CA ASN A 121 -28.58 17.22 7.49
C ASN A 121 -28.98 17.75 6.11
N GLU A 122 -28.08 18.37 5.41
CA GLU A 122 -28.32 18.87 4.06
C GLU A 122 -28.10 17.78 2.99
N PRO A 123 -28.91 17.78 1.93
CA PRO A 123 -28.70 16.87 0.80
C PRO A 123 -27.44 17.24 -0.01
N GLY A 124 -27.01 16.33 -0.90
CA GLY A 124 -25.89 16.59 -1.81
C GLY A 124 -24.52 16.39 -1.17
N LEU A 125 -24.43 15.54 -0.14
CA LEU A 125 -23.17 15.17 0.52
C LEU A 125 -22.38 14.19 -0.33
N HIS A 126 -21.11 14.52 -0.51
CA HIS A 126 -20.05 13.68 -1.05
C HIS A 126 -18.93 13.53 -0.02
N ALA A 127 -18.35 12.35 0.12
CA ALA A 127 -17.31 12.07 1.09
C ALA A 127 -16.02 11.60 0.40
N PHE A 128 -14.89 12.10 0.87
CA PHE A 128 -13.57 11.89 0.27
C PHE A 128 -12.58 11.45 1.33
N ARG A 129 -11.95 10.30 1.08
CA ARG A 129 -10.88 9.76 1.92
C ARG A 129 -9.54 10.01 1.28
N LEU A 130 -8.58 10.51 2.06
CA LEU A 130 -7.20 10.64 1.60
C LEU A 130 -6.69 9.29 1.12
N LYS A 131 -6.22 9.26 -0.12
CA LYS A 131 -5.50 8.09 -0.63
C LYS A 131 -4.33 7.80 0.30
N LYS A 132 -4.23 6.58 0.77
CA LYS A 132 -2.99 6.17 1.44
C LYS A 132 -1.88 6.38 0.41
N PRO A 133 -0.81 7.12 0.75
CA PRO A 133 0.35 7.15 -0.13
C PRO A 133 0.69 5.70 -0.42
N GLU A 134 0.77 5.36 -1.70
CA GLU A 134 1.27 4.05 -2.08
C GLU A 134 2.66 3.99 -1.44
N GLN A 135 2.76 3.24 -0.34
CA GLN A 135 4.06 3.01 0.30
C GLN A 135 4.94 2.52 -0.83
N PRO A 136 6.11 3.10 -1.07
CA PRO A 136 7.03 2.54 -2.04
C PRO A 136 7.16 1.07 -1.67
N LYS A 137 6.66 0.21 -2.56
CA LYS A 137 6.66 -1.22 -2.30
C LYS A 137 8.09 -1.59 -2.05
N PRO A 138 8.40 -2.33 -0.97
CA PRO A 138 9.76 -2.58 -0.57
C PRO A 138 10.53 -3.18 -1.75
N GLU A 139 11.72 -2.68 -1.99
CA GLU A 139 12.67 -3.35 -2.87
C GLU A 139 13.08 -4.66 -2.21
N ILE A 140 12.85 -5.76 -2.89
CA ILE A 140 13.28 -7.07 -2.46
C ILE A 140 14.65 -7.30 -3.09
N THR A 141 15.66 -7.17 -2.27
CA THR A 141 17.06 -7.26 -2.71
C THR A 141 17.53 -8.72 -2.82
N PRO A 142 18.42 -9.02 -3.77
CA PRO A 142 19.08 -10.32 -3.84
C PRO A 142 19.78 -10.61 -2.52
N ASN A 143 19.74 -11.87 -2.11
CA ASN A 143 20.20 -12.24 -0.78
C ASN A 143 21.44 -13.13 -0.80
N VAL A 144 21.92 -13.53 -1.99
CA VAL A 144 22.85 -14.66 -2.07
C VAL A 144 23.90 -14.53 -3.17
N GLU A 145 24.98 -15.26 -2.96
CA GLU A 145 25.95 -15.62 -3.99
C GLU A 145 25.52 -16.93 -4.67
N ARG A 146 26.11 -17.20 -5.84
CA ARG A 146 25.83 -18.43 -6.57
C ARG A 146 26.30 -19.64 -5.78
N ASP A 147 25.38 -20.53 -5.46
CA ASP A 147 25.64 -21.83 -4.81
C ASP A 147 25.09 -22.95 -5.70
N GLU A 148 25.98 -23.79 -6.23
CA GLU A 148 25.59 -24.86 -7.15
C GLU A 148 24.73 -25.97 -6.48
N TYR A 149 24.64 -25.98 -5.17
CA TYR A 149 23.83 -26.93 -4.40
C TYR A 149 22.48 -26.33 -3.96
N LYS A 150 22.15 -25.14 -4.48
CA LYS A 150 20.86 -24.50 -4.21
C LYS A 150 20.08 -24.25 -5.50
N ASN A 151 18.79 -24.27 -5.37
CA ASN A 151 17.89 -23.78 -6.40
C ASN A 151 17.88 -22.26 -6.37
N GLN A 152 18.27 -21.64 -7.48
CA GLN A 152 18.42 -20.19 -7.56
C GLN A 152 17.85 -19.64 -8.86
N ILE A 153 17.36 -18.40 -8.81
CA ILE A 153 16.90 -17.65 -9.96
C ILE A 153 17.58 -16.29 -9.98
N GLU A 154 18.19 -15.95 -11.11
CA GLU A 154 18.84 -14.67 -11.33
C GLU A 154 17.89 -13.74 -12.07
N VAL A 155 17.51 -12.65 -11.43
CA VAL A 155 16.69 -11.58 -12.02
C VAL A 155 17.61 -10.64 -12.81
N LEU A 156 17.32 -10.47 -14.10
CA LEU A 156 18.14 -9.71 -15.06
C LEU A 156 17.57 -8.30 -15.32
N VAL A 157 16.35 -8.03 -14.89
CA VAL A 157 15.64 -6.77 -15.11
C VAL A 157 15.46 -6.00 -13.80
N GLU A 158 15.29 -4.70 -13.89
CA GLU A 158 14.86 -3.90 -12.75
C GLU A 158 13.34 -4.00 -12.58
N ASP A 159 12.89 -3.82 -11.34
CA ASP A 159 11.46 -3.65 -11.04
C ASP A 159 10.56 -4.86 -11.33
N LEU A 160 11.09 -6.09 -11.30
CA LEU A 160 10.28 -7.29 -11.43
C LEU A 160 9.26 -7.40 -10.30
N ARG A 161 7.98 -7.51 -10.64
CA ARG A 161 6.91 -7.55 -9.63
C ARG A 161 6.97 -8.81 -8.78
N VAL A 162 6.97 -8.64 -7.46
CA VAL A 162 6.82 -9.71 -6.48
C VAL A 162 5.39 -9.74 -5.98
N ARG A 163 4.75 -10.91 -6.01
CA ARG A 163 3.34 -11.09 -5.66
C ARG A 163 3.16 -12.01 -4.47
N ALA A 164 2.05 -11.83 -3.74
CA ALA A 164 1.71 -12.66 -2.58
C ALA A 164 1.34 -14.11 -2.96
N THR A 165 0.86 -14.31 -4.18
CA THR A 165 0.45 -15.62 -4.69
C THR A 165 0.96 -15.81 -6.12
N PRO A 166 1.10 -17.05 -6.61
CA PRO A 166 1.52 -17.34 -7.98
C PRO A 166 0.40 -17.04 -8.97
N SER A 167 0.03 -15.78 -9.15
CA SER A 167 -1.03 -15.33 -10.06
C SER A 167 -0.82 -13.88 -10.49
N ILE A 168 -1.16 -13.56 -11.74
CA ILE A 168 -1.17 -12.19 -12.27
C ILE A 168 -2.15 -11.28 -11.52
N ASN A 169 -3.14 -11.85 -10.85
CA ASN A 169 -4.11 -11.15 -10.02
C ASN A 169 -3.70 -11.11 -8.53
N GLY A 170 -2.59 -11.77 -8.16
CA GLY A 170 -2.05 -11.73 -6.80
C GLY A 170 -1.65 -10.32 -6.38
N GLU A 171 -1.82 -10.01 -5.11
CA GLU A 171 -1.38 -8.74 -4.53
C GLU A 171 0.11 -8.51 -4.83
N ILE A 172 0.47 -7.33 -5.32
CA ILE A 172 1.86 -6.95 -5.55
C ILE A 172 2.44 -6.48 -4.22
N LEU A 173 3.39 -7.24 -3.67
CA LEU A 173 4.05 -6.94 -2.41
C LEU A 173 5.24 -5.98 -2.56
N GLY A 174 5.90 -6.01 -3.72
CA GLY A 174 7.10 -5.23 -3.95
C GLY A 174 7.66 -5.46 -5.35
N LYS A 175 8.93 -5.11 -5.51
CA LYS A 175 9.70 -5.29 -6.74
C LYS A 175 11.03 -5.96 -6.40
N ALA A 176 11.40 -7.01 -7.13
CA ALA A 176 12.72 -7.61 -7.08
C ALA A 176 13.68 -6.78 -7.94
N THR A 177 14.85 -6.49 -7.41
CA THR A 177 15.96 -5.85 -8.13
C THR A 177 16.83 -6.91 -8.81
N LYS A 178 17.70 -6.50 -9.72
CA LYS A 178 18.65 -7.40 -10.36
C LYS A 178 19.49 -8.15 -9.35
N GLY A 179 19.69 -9.44 -9.58
CA GLY A 179 20.55 -10.30 -8.78
C GLY A 179 19.99 -11.67 -8.53
N LEU A 180 20.66 -12.42 -7.67
CA LEU A 180 20.42 -13.83 -7.45
C LEU A 180 19.57 -14.05 -6.18
N TYR A 181 18.54 -14.87 -6.31
CA TYR A 181 17.60 -15.24 -5.24
C TYR A 181 17.55 -16.76 -5.10
N ASP A 182 17.53 -17.27 -3.87
CA ASP A 182 17.16 -18.66 -3.63
C ASP A 182 15.66 -18.81 -3.91
N TYR A 183 15.23 -19.94 -4.52
CA TYR A 183 13.82 -20.26 -4.63
C TYR A 183 13.50 -21.61 -3.99
N TYR A 184 12.31 -21.74 -3.45
CA TYR A 184 11.91 -22.86 -2.59
C TYR A 184 10.81 -23.70 -3.19
N GLU A 185 10.03 -23.14 -4.10
CA GLU A 185 8.85 -23.76 -4.68
C GLU A 185 8.61 -23.22 -6.09
N MET A 186 7.99 -24.04 -6.93
CA MET A 186 7.55 -23.67 -8.27
C MET A 186 6.04 -23.96 -8.41
N ALA A 187 5.33 -23.10 -9.11
CA ALA A 187 3.93 -23.25 -9.44
C ALA A 187 3.67 -22.84 -10.90
N SER A 188 2.65 -23.45 -11.53
CA SER A 188 2.18 -23.04 -12.86
C SER A 188 0.80 -22.43 -12.73
N ALA A 189 0.65 -21.17 -13.11
CA ALA A 189 -0.62 -20.44 -13.11
C ALA A 189 -0.59 -19.29 -14.12
N ASP A 190 -1.73 -18.95 -14.71
CA ASP A 190 -1.91 -17.82 -15.62
C ASP A 190 -0.90 -17.81 -16.80
N ASP A 191 -0.62 -19.01 -17.37
CA ASP A 191 0.35 -19.24 -18.45
C ASP A 191 1.81 -18.93 -18.10
N TYR A 192 2.13 -18.74 -16.81
CA TYR A 192 3.49 -18.53 -16.30
C TYR A 192 3.95 -19.65 -15.39
N THR A 193 5.26 -19.88 -15.36
CA THR A 193 5.91 -20.57 -14.25
C THR A 193 6.24 -19.54 -13.19
N TRP A 194 5.90 -19.81 -11.94
CA TRP A 194 6.13 -18.93 -10.80
C TRP A 194 7.17 -19.54 -9.87
N PHE A 195 8.04 -18.71 -9.33
CA PHE A 195 9.07 -19.10 -8.38
C PHE A 195 8.86 -18.40 -7.05
N LYS A 196 8.81 -19.18 -5.98
CA LYS A 196 8.70 -18.67 -4.60
C LYS A 196 10.08 -18.33 -4.07
N ILE A 197 10.37 -17.06 -3.91
CA ILE A 197 11.67 -16.54 -3.45
C ILE A 197 11.71 -16.26 -1.94
N ALA A 198 10.55 -16.17 -1.27
CA ALA A 198 10.39 -16.11 0.18
C ALA A 198 8.94 -16.47 0.56
N ASP A 199 8.61 -16.48 1.85
CA ASP A 199 7.24 -16.71 2.30
C ASP A 199 6.28 -15.68 1.70
N ASN A 200 5.26 -16.21 0.99
CA ASN A 200 4.27 -15.41 0.25
C ASN A 200 4.90 -14.43 -0.78
N GLN A 201 6.08 -14.73 -1.31
CA GLN A 201 6.75 -13.90 -2.31
C GLN A 201 7.04 -14.70 -3.57
N TRP A 202 6.34 -14.37 -4.65
CA TRP A 202 6.39 -15.06 -5.91
C TRP A 202 6.76 -14.13 -7.06
N ILE A 203 7.62 -14.59 -7.96
CA ILE A 203 7.96 -13.94 -9.23
C ILE A 203 7.54 -14.83 -10.40
N ALA A 204 7.04 -14.21 -11.48
CA ALA A 204 6.68 -14.91 -12.70
C ALA A 204 7.91 -15.03 -13.60
N PHE A 205 8.13 -16.21 -14.15
CA PHE A 205 9.28 -16.49 -15.02
C PHE A 205 9.04 -16.06 -16.48
N ASN A 206 10.06 -15.43 -17.04
CA ASN A 206 10.22 -15.20 -18.47
C ASN A 206 11.71 -15.27 -18.82
N GLU A 207 12.07 -16.02 -19.86
CA GLU A 207 13.47 -16.23 -20.30
C GLU A 207 14.24 -14.93 -20.59
N GLU A 208 13.55 -13.84 -20.90
CA GLU A 208 14.15 -12.53 -21.12
C GLU A 208 14.45 -11.79 -19.81
N TRP A 209 13.84 -12.19 -18.71
CA TRP A 209 13.91 -11.49 -17.42
C TRP A 209 14.70 -12.24 -16.36
N GLU A 210 14.80 -13.57 -16.46
CA GLU A 210 15.46 -14.41 -15.45
C GLU A 210 16.22 -15.58 -16.06
N THR A 211 17.19 -16.06 -15.30
CA THR A 211 17.90 -17.33 -15.52
C THR A 211 17.71 -18.23 -14.32
N VAL A 212 17.28 -19.47 -14.55
CA VAL A 212 17.04 -20.45 -13.49
C VAL A 212 18.23 -21.40 -13.36
N TYR A 213 18.65 -21.64 -12.13
CA TYR A 213 19.68 -22.59 -11.75
C TYR A 213 19.10 -23.64 -10.82
N HIS A 214 19.15 -24.90 -11.23
CA HIS A 214 18.75 -26.01 -10.37
C HIS A 214 19.92 -26.47 -9.51
N ALA A 215 19.63 -26.91 -8.29
CA ALA A 215 20.63 -27.48 -7.40
C ALA A 215 21.22 -28.76 -7.98
N LYS A 216 22.53 -28.90 -7.86
CA LYS A 216 23.20 -30.19 -8.10
C LYS A 216 23.02 -31.07 -6.87
N GLU A 217 22.95 -32.39 -7.10
CA GLU A 217 23.03 -33.34 -6.00
C GLU A 217 24.43 -33.28 -5.37
N LYS A 218 24.50 -33.26 -4.04
CA LYS A 218 25.78 -33.44 -3.33
C LYS A 218 26.20 -34.88 -3.44
N GLU A 219 27.39 -35.12 -3.98
CA GLU A 219 28.00 -36.43 -3.87
C GLU A 219 28.38 -36.69 -2.41
N GLU A 220 27.64 -37.56 -1.73
CA GLU A 220 28.02 -38.00 -0.38
C GLU A 220 29.06 -39.13 -0.48
N PHE A 221 30.29 -38.79 -0.15
CA PHE A 221 31.34 -39.79 -0.03
C PHE A 221 31.25 -40.47 1.34
N ILE A 222 31.12 -41.78 1.33
CA ILE A 222 31.17 -42.57 2.55
C ILE A 222 32.61 -42.89 2.86
N GLN A 223 33.14 -42.33 3.93
CA GLN A 223 34.44 -42.75 4.43
C GLN A 223 34.32 -44.11 5.13
N VAL A 224 34.93 -45.12 4.58
CA VAL A 224 34.97 -46.46 5.15
C VAL A 224 36.33 -46.77 5.76
N LYS A 225 36.33 -47.37 6.93
CA LYS A 225 37.55 -47.89 7.55
C LYS A 225 37.87 -49.26 6.96
N ILE A 226 39.02 -49.39 6.32
CA ILE A 226 39.52 -50.70 5.85
C ILE A 226 40.03 -51.48 7.05
N LEU A 227 39.40 -52.62 7.30
CA LEU A 227 39.77 -53.50 8.42
C LEU A 227 40.83 -54.53 8.01
N ASP A 228 40.77 -55.05 6.79
CA ASP A 228 41.70 -56.01 6.27
C ASP A 228 41.73 -56.00 4.74
N LYS A 229 42.79 -56.53 4.15
CA LYS A 229 42.93 -56.69 2.69
C LYS A 229 43.47 -58.09 2.38
N LYS A 230 42.71 -58.86 1.59
CA LYS A 230 43.15 -60.19 1.16
C LYS A 230 42.66 -60.48 -0.28
N ASP A 231 43.56 -61.06 -1.10
CA ASP A 231 43.23 -61.54 -2.47
C ASP A 231 42.54 -60.50 -3.39
N GLY A 232 42.91 -59.22 -3.26
CA GLY A 232 42.34 -58.13 -4.06
C GLY A 232 41.02 -57.55 -3.51
N TYR A 233 40.53 -58.04 -2.38
CA TYR A 233 39.34 -57.56 -1.71
C TYR A 233 39.74 -56.79 -0.45
N ALA A 234 38.95 -55.81 -0.10
CA ALA A 234 39.08 -55.09 1.18
C ALA A 234 37.86 -55.36 2.07
N LEU A 235 38.10 -55.80 3.28
CA LEU A 235 37.06 -55.83 4.31
C LEU A 235 36.95 -54.43 4.88
N VAL A 236 35.74 -53.84 4.81
CA VAL A 236 35.46 -52.48 5.25
C VAL A 236 34.43 -52.52 6.39
N ASP A 237 34.59 -51.62 7.35
CA ASP A 237 33.61 -51.37 8.35
C ASP A 237 32.64 -50.27 7.84
N LEU A 238 31.45 -50.65 7.49
CA LEU A 238 30.41 -49.73 7.03
C LEU A 238 29.62 -49.13 8.18
N GLY A 239 29.86 -49.62 9.41
CA GLY A 239 29.03 -49.21 10.56
C GLY A 239 27.53 -49.50 10.33
N GLN A 240 26.66 -48.78 11.04
CA GLN A 240 25.20 -48.80 10.75
C GLN A 240 24.89 -47.74 9.71
N ILE A 241 24.98 -48.11 8.44
CA ILE A 241 24.62 -47.20 7.33
C ILE A 241 23.19 -47.49 6.91
N TRP A 242 22.35 -46.51 7.02
CA TRP A 242 21.01 -46.52 6.43
C TRP A 242 21.13 -46.00 4.99
N ILE A 243 21.21 -46.92 4.02
CA ILE A 243 21.13 -46.55 2.61
C ILE A 243 19.65 -46.35 2.28
N LYS A 244 19.26 -45.11 2.01
CA LYS A 244 17.97 -44.82 1.43
C LYS A 244 18.01 -45.32 -0.02
N ASN A 245 17.22 -46.33 -0.34
CA ASN A 245 17.12 -46.82 -1.71
C ASN A 245 16.85 -45.65 -2.66
N ILE A 246 17.63 -45.57 -3.70
CA ILE A 246 17.49 -44.68 -4.84
C ILE A 246 16.20 -45.05 -5.60
#